data_bdee68051b3f8cd6075534c455e1dda8
#
_entry.id   bdee68051b3f8cd6075534c455e1dda8
#
_cell.length_a   1.000
_cell.length_b   1.000
_cell.length_c   1.000
_cell.angle_alpha   90.00
_cell.angle_beta   90.00
_cell.angle_gamma   90.00
#
_symmetry.space_group_name_H-M   'P 1'
#
loop_
_entity.id
_entity.type
_entity.pdbx_description
1 polymer ?
#
loop_
_entity_poly.entity_id
_entity_poly.type
_entity_poly.pdbx_seq_one_letter_code
_entity_poly.pdbx_strand_id
1 'polypeptide(L)'
;MTFTLSDEQYKNLCTNFNKLLDKLHKALKDRDEYKKQRDELIVDIGKLRERNKELENMWRTLKNELLGRYEHYCFKFRELHPESKANRIGALYIGGKSTADIIMSRMEELDGTNEFYEFLGQMEEDTNE
;
A
#
# COMPACT_ATOMS: atom_id res chain seq x y z
N MET A 1 -60.80 -18.26 -31.80
CA MET A 1 -59.84 -18.20 -32.87
C MET A 1 -58.72 -19.21 -32.61
N THR A 2 -58.57 -20.15 -33.50
CA THR A 2 -57.45 -21.11 -33.47
C THR A 2 -56.38 -20.64 -34.41
N PHE A 3 -55.18 -20.46 -33.88
CA PHE A 3 -54.00 -20.12 -34.69
C PHE A 3 -53.30 -21.42 -35.10
N THR A 4 -53.24 -21.65 -36.40
CA THR A 4 -52.48 -22.76 -36.95
C THR A 4 -51.19 -22.25 -37.58
N LEU A 5 -50.06 -22.78 -37.16
CA LEU A 5 -48.76 -22.48 -37.75
C LEU A 5 -48.58 -23.39 -38.95
N SER A 6 -47.99 -22.88 -40.04
CA SER A 6 -47.52 -23.72 -41.12
C SER A 6 -46.32 -24.55 -40.64
N ASP A 7 -46.03 -25.68 -41.35
CA ASP A 7 -44.86 -26.52 -40.99
C ASP A 7 -43.55 -25.72 -41.00
N GLU A 8 -43.40 -24.81 -41.91
CA GLU A 8 -42.24 -23.92 -42.01
C GLU A 8 -42.13 -22.96 -40.80
N GLN A 9 -43.28 -22.33 -40.41
CA GLN A 9 -43.34 -21.49 -39.24
C GLN A 9 -43.01 -22.26 -37.96
N TYR A 10 -43.54 -23.46 -37.82
CA TYR A 10 -43.25 -24.32 -36.68
C TYR A 10 -41.77 -24.67 -36.61
N LYS A 11 -41.15 -25.10 -37.72
CA LYS A 11 -39.72 -25.37 -37.79
C LYS A 11 -38.88 -24.17 -37.43
N ASN A 12 -39.24 -22.97 -37.91
CA ASN A 12 -38.52 -21.74 -37.61
C ASN A 12 -38.65 -21.39 -36.13
N LEU A 13 -39.82 -21.61 -35.54
CA LEU A 13 -40.05 -21.37 -34.11
C LEU A 13 -39.20 -22.32 -33.26
N CYS A 14 -39.14 -23.62 -33.61
CA CYS A 14 -38.30 -24.60 -32.90
C CYS A 14 -36.81 -24.27 -33.03
N THR A 15 -36.34 -23.85 -34.22
CA THR A 15 -34.97 -23.46 -34.46
C THR A 15 -34.60 -22.25 -33.64
N ASN A 16 -35.46 -21.23 -33.59
CA ASN A 16 -35.25 -20.03 -32.81
C ASN A 16 -35.23 -20.33 -31.31
N PHE A 17 -36.14 -21.20 -30.87
CA PHE A 17 -36.19 -21.64 -29.47
C PHE A 17 -34.90 -22.34 -29.04
N ASN A 18 -34.44 -23.27 -29.88
CA ASN A 18 -33.17 -23.96 -29.63
C ASN A 18 -31.97 -23.01 -29.59
N LYS A 19 -31.92 -22.03 -30.49
CA LYS A 19 -30.88 -20.99 -30.45
C LYS A 19 -30.92 -20.19 -29.18
N LEU A 20 -32.10 -19.83 -28.71
CA LEU A 20 -32.26 -19.11 -27.44
C LEU A 20 -31.83 -19.94 -26.24
N LEU A 21 -32.17 -21.24 -26.24
CA LEU A 21 -31.70 -22.16 -25.20
C LEU A 21 -30.19 -22.26 -25.17
N ASP A 22 -29.55 -22.38 -26.33
CA ASP A 22 -28.10 -22.46 -26.44
C ASP A 22 -27.44 -21.17 -25.92
N LYS A 23 -28.00 -20.02 -26.30
CA LYS A 23 -27.53 -18.72 -25.81
C LYS A 23 -27.70 -18.59 -24.28
N LEU A 24 -28.83 -19.07 -23.75
CA LEU A 24 -29.09 -19.06 -22.31
C LEU A 24 -28.07 -19.95 -21.57
N HIS A 25 -27.83 -21.16 -22.04
CA HIS A 25 -26.86 -22.08 -21.46
C HIS A 25 -25.45 -21.48 -21.45
N LYS A 26 -25.05 -20.87 -22.58
CA LYS A 26 -23.77 -20.18 -22.68
C LYS A 26 -23.68 -19.01 -21.70
N ALA A 27 -24.71 -18.18 -21.62
CA ALA A 27 -24.77 -17.04 -20.71
C ALA A 27 -24.68 -17.47 -19.24
N LEU A 28 -25.37 -18.56 -18.87
CA LEU A 28 -25.32 -19.12 -17.53
C LEU A 28 -23.93 -19.65 -17.19
N LYS A 29 -23.30 -20.33 -18.12
CA LYS A 29 -21.93 -20.84 -17.96
C LYS A 29 -20.94 -19.69 -17.79
N ASP A 30 -21.04 -18.67 -18.64
CA ASP A 30 -20.19 -17.49 -18.56
C ASP A 30 -20.39 -16.75 -17.24
N ARG A 31 -21.63 -16.64 -16.77
CA ARG A 31 -21.97 -16.06 -15.45
C ARG A 31 -21.27 -16.81 -14.33
N ASP A 32 -21.33 -18.12 -14.33
CA ASP A 32 -20.72 -18.94 -13.29
C ASP A 32 -19.20 -18.84 -13.31
N GLU A 33 -18.59 -18.77 -14.49
CA GLU A 33 -17.16 -18.51 -14.66
C GLU A 33 -16.75 -17.15 -14.14
N TYR A 34 -17.46 -16.09 -14.49
CA TYR A 34 -17.21 -14.73 -13.97
C TYR A 34 -17.40 -14.64 -12.47
N LYS A 35 -18.40 -15.32 -11.93
CA LYS A 35 -18.62 -15.39 -10.49
C LYS A 35 -17.43 -16.02 -9.77
N LYS A 36 -16.91 -17.12 -10.33
CA LYS A 36 -15.71 -17.77 -9.80
C LYS A 36 -14.49 -16.87 -9.83
N GLN A 37 -14.26 -16.19 -10.97
CA GLN A 37 -13.17 -15.22 -11.11
C GLN A 37 -13.31 -14.07 -10.12
N ARG A 38 -14.52 -13.57 -9.94
CA ARG A 38 -14.81 -12.52 -8.94
C ARG A 38 -14.44 -12.97 -7.54
N ASP A 39 -14.86 -14.17 -7.15
CA ASP A 39 -14.58 -14.71 -5.82
C ASP A 39 -13.08 -14.91 -5.59
N GLU A 40 -12.35 -15.39 -6.59
CA GLU A 40 -10.89 -15.52 -6.56
C GLU A 40 -10.20 -14.15 -6.41
N LEU A 41 -10.66 -13.14 -7.15
CA LEU A 41 -10.14 -11.78 -7.05
C LEU A 41 -10.41 -11.15 -5.68
N ILE A 42 -11.57 -11.41 -5.08
CA ILE A 42 -11.90 -10.94 -3.72
C ILE A 42 -10.91 -11.52 -2.70
N VAL A 43 -10.59 -12.80 -2.81
CA VAL A 43 -9.59 -13.44 -1.95
C VAL A 43 -8.20 -12.82 -2.16
N ASP A 44 -7.80 -12.60 -3.40
CA ASP A 44 -6.51 -12.00 -3.73
C ASP A 44 -6.41 -10.56 -3.21
N ILE A 45 -7.48 -9.78 -3.34
CA ILE A 45 -7.56 -8.42 -2.78
C ILE A 45 -7.39 -8.45 -1.26
N GLY A 46 -8.02 -9.39 -0.58
CA GLY A 46 -7.86 -9.58 0.86
C GLY A 46 -6.40 -9.83 1.25
N LYS A 47 -5.73 -10.74 0.55
CA LYS A 47 -4.31 -11.05 0.77
C LYS A 47 -3.40 -9.85 0.51
N LEU A 48 -3.65 -9.11 -0.57
CA LEU A 48 -2.88 -7.91 -0.90
C LEU A 48 -3.07 -6.81 0.15
N ARG A 49 -4.28 -6.62 0.66
CA ARG A 49 -4.57 -5.66 1.73
C ARG A 49 -3.82 -6.01 3.02
N GLU A 50 -3.82 -7.30 3.40
CA GLU A 50 -3.06 -7.76 4.57
C GLU A 50 -1.56 -7.52 4.38
N ARG A 51 -1.04 -7.84 3.20
CA ARG A 51 0.37 -7.61 2.89
C ARG A 51 0.74 -6.13 2.91
N ASN A 52 -0.11 -5.27 2.37
CA ASN A 52 0.09 -3.83 2.43
C ASN A 52 0.13 -3.33 3.86
N LYS A 53 -0.76 -3.83 4.71
CA LYS A 53 -0.80 -3.46 6.13
C LYS A 53 0.48 -3.88 6.85
N GLU A 54 0.98 -5.09 6.60
CA GLU A 54 2.26 -5.57 7.13
C GLU A 54 3.42 -4.66 6.69
N LEU A 55 3.49 -4.33 5.40
CA LEU A 55 4.53 -3.46 4.85
C LEU A 55 4.46 -2.05 5.44
N GLU A 56 3.27 -1.49 5.62
CA GLU A 56 3.07 -0.20 6.27
C GLU A 56 3.56 -0.22 7.72
N ASN A 57 3.28 -1.29 8.45
CA ASN A 57 3.75 -1.46 9.82
C ASN A 57 5.28 -1.58 9.89
N MET A 58 5.88 -2.34 8.99
CA MET A 58 7.33 -2.48 8.89
C MET A 58 8.00 -1.14 8.57
N TRP A 59 7.42 -0.39 7.64
CA TRP A 59 7.87 0.94 7.25
C TRP A 59 7.83 1.92 8.43
N ARG A 60 6.71 1.92 9.16
CA ARG A 60 6.53 2.76 10.35
C ARG A 60 7.53 2.39 11.44
N THR A 61 7.75 1.10 11.68
CA THR A 61 8.73 0.62 12.65
C THR A 61 10.13 1.12 12.28
N LEU A 62 10.52 1.01 11.02
CA LEU A 62 11.81 1.50 10.54
C LEU A 62 11.95 3.01 10.72
N LYS A 63 10.92 3.78 10.39
CA LYS A 63 10.90 5.22 10.63
C LYS A 63 11.10 5.57 12.10
N ASN A 64 10.40 4.88 12.98
CA ASN A 64 10.50 5.12 14.43
C ASN A 64 11.89 4.78 14.95
N GLU A 65 12.51 3.71 14.48
CA GLU A 65 13.88 3.36 14.82
C GLU A 65 14.88 4.43 14.36
N LEU A 66 14.71 4.95 13.15
CA LEU A 66 15.57 6.01 12.62
C LEU A 66 15.39 7.33 13.39
N LEU A 67 14.16 7.67 13.75
CA LEU A 67 13.88 8.84 14.61
C LEU A 67 14.56 8.70 15.97
N GLY A 68 14.46 7.53 16.58
CA GLY A 68 15.11 7.24 17.85
C GLY A 68 16.63 7.34 17.77
N ARG A 69 17.22 6.86 16.69
CA ARG A 69 18.67 6.99 16.46
C ARG A 69 19.11 8.44 16.25
N TYR A 70 18.34 9.17 15.46
CA TYR A 70 18.59 10.58 15.22
C TYR A 70 18.57 11.37 16.55
N GLU A 71 17.52 11.19 17.33
CA GLU A 71 17.37 11.80 18.64
C GLU A 71 18.50 11.42 19.58
N HIS A 72 18.88 10.14 19.61
CA HIS A 72 19.99 9.63 20.41
C HIS A 72 21.31 10.33 20.04
N TYR A 73 21.63 10.42 18.73
CA TYR A 73 22.85 11.09 18.29
C TYR A 73 22.86 12.59 18.60
N CYS A 74 21.72 13.26 18.45
CA CYS A 74 21.57 14.67 18.84
C CYS A 74 21.82 14.87 20.33
N PHE A 75 21.22 14.02 21.16
CA PHE A 75 21.35 14.09 22.62
C PHE A 75 22.80 13.81 23.03
N LYS A 76 23.42 12.76 22.53
CA LYS A 76 24.80 12.42 22.84
C LYS A 76 25.79 13.49 22.41
N PHE A 77 25.58 14.09 21.24
CA PHE A 77 26.43 15.19 20.77
C PHE A 77 26.33 16.42 21.69
N ARG A 78 25.11 16.74 22.14
CA ARG A 78 24.91 17.88 23.06
C ARG A 78 25.59 17.66 24.40
N GLU A 79 25.59 16.43 24.92
CA GLU A 79 26.22 16.10 26.19
C GLU A 79 27.75 16.07 26.12
N LEU A 80 28.34 16.00 24.93
CA LEU A 80 29.79 15.98 24.82
C LEU A 80 30.40 17.29 25.31
N HIS A 81 31.52 17.15 25.99
CA HIS A 81 32.37 18.29 26.35
C HIS A 81 32.80 19.00 25.05
N PRO A 82 32.91 20.38 25.06
CA PRO A 82 33.28 21.12 23.86
C PRO A 82 34.55 20.62 23.14
N GLU A 83 35.52 20.14 23.89
CA GLU A 83 36.76 19.57 23.33
C GLU A 83 36.47 18.23 22.60
N SER A 84 35.54 17.45 23.13
CA SER A 84 35.17 16.17 22.52
C SER A 84 34.29 16.33 21.28
N LYS A 85 33.56 17.44 21.14
CA LYS A 85 32.76 17.74 19.93
C LYS A 85 33.64 17.91 18.68
N ALA A 86 34.87 18.38 18.85
CA ALA A 86 35.82 18.58 17.75
C ALA A 86 36.64 17.35 17.44
N ASN A 87 36.50 16.26 18.22
CA ASN A 87 37.30 15.05 18.05
C ASN A 87 36.52 13.94 17.33
N ARG A 88 37.13 12.75 17.26
CA ARG A 88 36.57 11.58 16.58
C ARG A 88 35.19 11.16 17.10
N ILE A 89 34.92 11.27 18.41
CA ILE A 89 33.64 10.88 19.02
C ILE A 89 32.53 11.84 18.53
N GLY A 90 32.79 13.14 18.55
CA GLY A 90 31.86 14.13 18.00
C GLY A 90 31.58 13.89 16.52
N ALA A 91 32.59 13.57 15.74
CA ALA A 91 32.45 13.24 14.32
C ALA A 91 31.58 12.00 14.09
N LEU A 92 31.66 10.98 14.94
CA LEU A 92 30.81 9.78 14.85
C LEU A 92 29.33 10.10 15.10
N TYR A 93 29.03 10.95 16.10
CA TYR A 93 27.64 11.33 16.38
C TYR A 93 27.05 12.22 15.30
N ILE A 94 27.82 13.15 14.78
CA ILE A 94 27.39 13.99 13.63
C ILE A 94 27.17 13.12 12.41
N GLY A 95 28.05 12.17 12.13
CA GLY A 95 27.92 11.24 11.02
C GLY A 95 26.65 10.38 11.12
N GLY A 96 26.38 9.84 12.32
CA GLY A 96 25.17 9.06 12.57
C GLY A 96 23.90 9.88 12.40
N LYS A 97 23.89 11.10 12.93
CA LYS A 97 22.77 12.05 12.76
C LYS A 97 22.54 12.37 11.28
N SER A 98 23.59 12.71 10.55
CA SER A 98 23.48 13.05 9.12
C SER A 98 23.00 11.87 8.28
N THR A 99 23.45 10.66 8.58
CA THR A 99 22.99 9.44 7.90
C THR A 99 21.50 9.21 8.14
N ALA A 100 21.04 9.31 9.39
CA ALA A 100 19.63 9.17 9.73
C ALA A 100 18.76 10.22 9.03
N ASP A 101 19.23 11.47 8.99
CA ASP A 101 18.56 12.58 8.30
C ASP A 101 18.39 12.27 6.81
N ILE A 102 19.44 11.87 6.14
CA ILE A 102 19.41 11.54 4.71
C ILE A 102 18.42 10.40 4.43
N ILE A 103 18.46 9.35 5.23
CA ILE A 103 17.60 8.18 5.05
C ILE A 103 16.13 8.58 5.28
N MET A 104 15.83 9.30 6.34
CA MET A 104 14.46 9.69 6.68
C MET A 104 13.89 10.69 5.67
N SER A 105 14.69 11.63 5.20
CA SER A 105 14.28 12.55 4.14
C SER A 105 13.93 11.80 2.86
N ARG A 106 14.70 10.77 2.51
CA ARG A 106 14.41 9.93 1.34
C ARG A 106 13.14 9.11 1.53
N MET A 107 12.92 8.57 2.71
CA MET A 107 11.71 7.83 3.03
C MET A 107 10.46 8.70 2.88
N GLU A 108 10.52 9.95 3.32
CA GLU A 108 9.40 10.90 3.19
C GLU A 108 9.14 11.30 1.74
N GLU A 109 10.18 11.46 0.92
CA GLU A 109 9.99 11.66 -0.52
C GLU A 109 9.25 10.48 -1.16
N LEU A 110 9.55 9.26 -0.72
CA LEU A 110 8.96 8.04 -1.28
C LEU A 110 7.51 7.81 -0.83
N ASP A 111 7.18 8.13 0.42
CA ASP A 111 5.83 7.90 0.95
C ASP A 111 4.94 9.15 0.97
N GLY A 112 5.47 10.29 0.60
CA GLY A 112 4.72 11.55 0.53
C GLY A 112 4.35 12.17 1.86
N THR A 113 4.98 11.73 2.97
CA THR A 113 4.76 12.30 4.29
C THR A 113 5.79 13.38 4.63
N ASN A 114 5.56 14.12 5.71
CA ASN A 114 6.46 15.12 6.24
C ASN A 114 6.67 14.98 7.75
N GLU A 115 6.47 13.79 8.28
CA GLU A 115 6.54 13.48 9.71
C GLU A 115 7.90 13.84 10.32
N PHE A 116 8.98 13.55 9.61
CA PHE A 116 10.33 13.88 10.06
C PHE A 116 10.59 15.39 10.08
N TYR A 117 10.12 16.08 9.07
CA TYR A 117 10.23 17.54 8.99
C TYR A 117 9.50 18.20 10.15
N GLU A 118 8.31 17.73 10.48
CA GLU A 118 7.55 18.19 11.64
C GLU A 118 8.27 17.89 12.94
N PHE A 119 8.86 16.71 13.07
CA PHE A 119 9.66 16.31 14.22
C PHE A 119 10.87 17.25 14.43
N LEU A 120 11.58 17.59 13.36
CA LEU A 120 12.69 18.53 13.41
C LEU A 120 12.24 19.90 13.91
N GLY A 121 11.09 20.38 13.45
CA GLY A 121 10.50 21.64 13.90
C GLY A 121 10.23 21.63 15.40
N GLN A 122 9.68 20.54 15.93
CA GLN A 122 9.42 20.38 17.37
C GLN A 122 10.73 20.38 18.18
N MET A 123 11.76 19.70 17.69
CA MET A 123 13.07 19.69 18.37
C MET A 123 13.70 21.08 18.43
N GLU A 124 13.57 21.88 17.39
CA GLU A 124 14.07 23.25 17.36
C GLU A 124 13.32 24.13 18.36
N GLU A 125 12.00 24.00 18.47
CA GLU A 125 11.19 24.70 19.45
C GLU A 125 11.61 24.34 20.89
N ASP A 126 11.80 23.05 21.18
CA ASP A 126 12.22 22.57 22.49
C ASP A 126 13.62 23.06 22.89
N THR A 127 14.49 23.30 21.92
CA THR A 127 15.86 23.81 22.19
C THR A 127 15.89 25.32 22.38
N ASN A 128 14.90 26.07 21.91
CA ASN A 128 14.83 27.51 22.05
C ASN A 128 14.15 27.97 23.37
N GLU A 129 13.58 27.03 24.11
CA GLU A 129 13.11 27.27 25.48
C GLU A 129 14.26 27.07 26.48
#